data_765ff18ec750b87ef574f3435472a141
#
_entry.id   765ff18ec750b87ef574f3435472a141
#
_cell.length_a   1.000
_cell.length_b   1.000
_cell.length_c   1.000
_cell.angle_alpha   90.00
_cell.angle_beta   90.00
_cell.angle_gamma   90.00
#
_symmetry.space_group_name_H-M   'P 1'
#
loop_
_entity.id
_entity.type
_entity.pdbx_description
1 polymer ?
#
loop_
_entity_poly.entity_id
_entity_poly.type
_entity_poly.pdbx_seq_one_letter_code
_entity_poly.pdbx_strand_id
1 'polypeptide(L)'
;TILVGCERSAQSPPPAKPASPAASTPAAAEPGLPPGLWLSAEPANAQPVGEIKKNAAAGQDVVLFGRIGGSRDPFVSRRAMFTLVDRSVPSCTDRHGDGCPTPWDYCCEPRENLLANTVTIQVLGADGKPARVALADSHNLKPLAEVTVTGKVASAGANVVIDAHGIFVKQ
;
A
#
# COMPACT_ATOMS: atom_id res chain seq x y z
N THR A 1 21.42 72.81 -15.88
CA THR A 1 21.94 71.64 -15.22
C THR A 1 20.85 70.57 -15.29
N ILE A 2 21.04 69.57 -16.15
CA ILE A 2 20.09 68.45 -16.38
C ILE A 2 20.68 67.24 -15.72
N LEU A 3 19.95 66.66 -14.74
CA LEU A 3 20.26 65.37 -14.10
C LEU A 3 19.50 64.24 -14.84
N VAL A 4 20.24 63.37 -15.50
CA VAL A 4 19.73 62.14 -16.10
C VAL A 4 19.76 61.06 -15.05
N GLY A 5 18.58 60.58 -14.65
CA GLY A 5 18.41 59.39 -13.77
C GLY A 5 18.50 58.10 -14.57
N CYS A 6 19.45 57.23 -14.24
CA CYS A 6 19.53 55.86 -14.76
C CYS A 6 18.51 54.96 -14.05
N GLU A 7 17.48 54.57 -14.72
CA GLU A 7 16.58 53.51 -14.28
C GLU A 7 17.23 52.16 -14.54
N ARG A 8 17.51 51.43 -13.46
CA ARG A 8 18.04 50.06 -13.47
C ARG A 8 16.86 49.07 -13.61
N SER A 9 16.65 48.57 -14.82
CA SER A 9 15.68 47.51 -15.06
C SER A 9 16.06 46.23 -14.27
N ALA A 10 15.22 45.84 -13.33
CA ALA A 10 15.32 44.56 -12.67
C ALA A 10 14.84 43.45 -13.61
N GLN A 11 15.76 42.64 -14.10
CA GLN A 11 15.44 41.41 -14.81
C GLN A 11 14.97 40.34 -13.82
N SER A 12 13.73 39.89 -13.99
CA SER A 12 13.19 38.71 -13.27
C SER A 12 13.92 37.44 -13.71
N PRO A 13 14.25 36.52 -12.76
CA PRO A 13 14.86 35.24 -13.12
C PRO A 13 13.86 34.38 -13.93
N PRO A 14 14.36 33.53 -14.87
CA PRO A 14 13.51 32.65 -15.67
C PRO A 14 12.86 31.56 -14.77
N PRO A 15 11.66 31.08 -15.12
CA PRO A 15 10.98 30.03 -14.35
C PRO A 15 11.77 28.74 -14.37
N ALA A 16 11.95 28.17 -13.18
CA ALA A 16 12.60 26.87 -13.00
C ALA A 16 11.81 25.78 -13.75
N LYS A 17 12.53 25.04 -14.59
CA LYS A 17 12.02 23.87 -15.31
C LYS A 17 11.57 22.81 -14.29
N PRO A 18 10.35 22.24 -14.40
CA PRO A 18 9.93 21.19 -13.49
C PRO A 18 10.90 20.00 -13.59
N ALA A 19 11.40 19.56 -12.44
CA ALA A 19 12.26 18.38 -12.36
C ALA A 19 11.42 17.16 -12.78
N SER A 20 11.89 16.46 -13.81
CA SER A 20 11.36 15.15 -14.19
C SER A 20 11.46 14.20 -13.00
N PRO A 21 10.43 13.40 -12.70
CA PRO A 21 10.55 12.36 -11.69
C PRO A 21 11.66 11.39 -12.10
N ALA A 22 12.59 11.18 -11.19
CA ALA A 22 13.68 10.21 -11.37
C ALA A 22 13.08 8.84 -11.67
N ALA A 23 13.40 8.28 -12.83
CA ALA A 23 13.02 6.93 -13.20
C ALA A 23 13.67 5.96 -12.20
N SER A 24 12.85 5.35 -11.36
CA SER A 24 13.28 4.28 -10.46
C SER A 24 13.74 3.10 -11.29
N THR A 25 14.97 2.66 -11.08
CA THR A 25 15.52 1.45 -11.70
C THR A 25 14.60 0.27 -11.40
N PRO A 26 14.15 -0.51 -12.40
CA PRO A 26 13.30 -1.67 -12.15
C PRO A 26 14.06 -2.68 -11.29
N ALA A 27 13.52 -3.01 -10.12
CA ALA A 27 14.00 -4.16 -9.35
C ALA A 27 13.86 -5.43 -10.21
N ALA A 28 14.83 -6.34 -10.09
CA ALA A 28 14.85 -7.60 -10.86
C ALA A 28 13.50 -8.34 -10.70
N ALA A 29 12.92 -8.76 -11.80
CA ALA A 29 11.65 -9.48 -11.80
C ALA A 29 11.80 -10.83 -11.08
N GLU A 30 11.05 -11.04 -10.02
CA GLU A 30 10.96 -12.36 -9.37
C GLU A 30 10.11 -13.31 -10.23
N PRO A 31 10.48 -14.59 -10.35
CA PRO A 31 9.73 -15.54 -11.15
C PRO A 31 8.27 -15.63 -10.70
N GLY A 32 7.34 -15.34 -11.60
CA GLY A 32 5.90 -15.42 -11.34
C GLY A 32 5.25 -14.15 -10.79
N LEU A 33 6.01 -13.10 -10.46
CA LEU A 33 5.49 -11.80 -10.05
C LEU A 33 5.72 -10.75 -11.15
N PRO A 34 4.86 -9.73 -11.27
CA PRO A 34 5.06 -8.66 -12.24
C PRO A 34 6.31 -7.83 -11.89
N PRO A 35 7.06 -7.36 -12.90
CA PRO A 35 8.17 -6.45 -12.66
C PRO A 35 7.69 -5.14 -12.04
N GLY A 36 8.49 -4.58 -11.12
CA GLY A 36 8.17 -3.32 -10.46
C GLY A 36 7.15 -3.42 -9.32
N LEU A 37 6.78 -4.64 -8.89
CA LEU A 37 5.89 -4.84 -7.76
C LEU A 37 6.44 -4.24 -6.46
N TRP A 38 7.74 -4.35 -6.22
CA TRP A 38 8.38 -3.84 -5.01
C TRP A 38 8.81 -2.39 -5.19
N LEU A 39 8.19 -1.50 -4.42
CA LEU A 39 8.46 -0.07 -4.49
C LEU A 39 9.60 0.32 -3.56
N SER A 40 10.52 1.15 -4.04
CA SER A 40 11.64 1.69 -3.26
C SER A 40 11.27 2.93 -2.44
N ALA A 41 10.14 3.57 -2.74
CA ALA A 41 9.63 4.74 -2.06
C ALA A 41 8.14 4.59 -1.76
N GLU A 42 7.70 5.16 -0.64
CA GLU A 42 6.29 5.15 -0.26
C GLU A 42 5.46 6.00 -1.23
N PRO A 43 4.38 5.45 -1.82
CA PRO A 43 3.47 6.20 -2.67
C PRO A 43 2.76 7.31 -1.91
N ALA A 44 2.62 8.47 -2.55
CA ALA A 44 1.87 9.59 -1.99
C ALA A 44 0.35 9.33 -2.00
N ASN A 45 -0.38 10.07 -1.16
CA ASN A 45 -1.85 10.06 -1.10
C ASN A 45 -2.47 8.70 -0.72
N ALA A 46 -1.75 7.89 0.03
CA ALA A 46 -2.27 6.64 0.54
C ALA A 46 -3.43 6.89 1.53
N GLN A 47 -4.52 6.15 1.36
CA GLN A 47 -5.72 6.22 2.20
C GLN A 47 -5.77 5.03 3.17
N PRO A 48 -6.39 5.19 4.34
CA PRO A 48 -6.61 4.07 5.25
C PRO A 48 -7.49 2.99 4.61
N VAL A 49 -7.26 1.73 4.98
CA VAL A 49 -8.06 0.58 4.49
C VAL A 49 -9.55 0.79 4.72
N GLY A 50 -9.95 1.31 5.90
CA GLY A 50 -11.35 1.55 6.24
C GLY A 50 -12.04 2.55 5.30
N GLU A 51 -11.34 3.59 4.85
CA GLU A 51 -11.89 4.55 3.88
C GLU A 51 -12.03 3.94 2.48
N ILE A 52 -11.04 3.18 2.04
CA ILE A 52 -11.14 2.43 0.78
C ILE A 52 -12.32 1.47 0.84
N LYS A 53 -12.47 0.73 1.93
CA LYS A 53 -13.55 -0.25 2.08
C LYS A 53 -14.96 0.34 2.00
N LYS A 54 -15.15 1.55 2.52
CA LYS A 54 -16.43 2.27 2.47
C LYS A 54 -16.77 2.76 1.06
N ASN A 55 -15.77 3.19 0.30
CA ASN A 55 -15.95 3.95 -0.94
C ASN A 55 -15.48 3.22 -2.20
N ALA A 56 -15.00 1.96 -2.08
CA ALA A 56 -14.46 1.22 -3.20
C ALA A 56 -15.49 0.96 -4.31
N ALA A 57 -15.11 1.26 -5.53
CA ALA A 57 -15.83 0.86 -6.73
C ALA A 57 -14.94 -0.04 -7.60
N ALA A 58 -15.51 -1.10 -8.16
CA ALA A 58 -14.76 -2.01 -9.03
C ALA A 58 -14.12 -1.25 -10.20
N GLY A 59 -12.87 -1.53 -10.49
CA GLY A 59 -12.07 -0.85 -11.51
C GLY A 59 -11.41 0.45 -11.07
N GLN A 60 -11.65 0.95 -9.87
CA GLN A 60 -11.04 2.16 -9.33
C GLN A 60 -9.57 1.92 -8.99
N ASP A 61 -8.69 2.85 -9.39
CA ASP A 61 -7.29 2.88 -8.94
C ASP A 61 -7.23 3.46 -7.52
N VAL A 62 -6.46 2.80 -6.67
CA VAL A 62 -6.34 3.15 -5.25
C VAL A 62 -4.89 3.08 -4.77
N VAL A 63 -4.59 3.92 -3.79
CA VAL A 63 -3.37 3.83 -2.97
C VAL A 63 -3.84 3.70 -1.53
N LEU A 64 -3.48 2.61 -0.87
CA LEU A 64 -3.94 2.34 0.49
C LEU A 64 -2.79 1.87 1.38
N PHE A 65 -2.91 2.15 2.67
CA PHE A 65 -1.97 1.69 3.67
C PHE A 65 -2.67 0.94 4.79
N GLY A 66 -1.95 -0.01 5.39
CA GLY A 66 -2.47 -0.80 6.49
C GLY A 66 -1.40 -1.70 7.08
N ARG A 67 -1.84 -2.65 7.89
CA ARG A 67 -1.02 -3.64 8.58
C ARG A 67 -1.43 -5.05 8.16
N ILE A 68 -0.48 -5.91 7.84
CA ILE A 68 -0.76 -7.30 7.43
C ILE A 68 -1.31 -8.08 8.63
N GLY A 69 -2.51 -8.64 8.48
CA GLY A 69 -3.18 -9.35 9.57
C GLY A 69 -4.66 -9.56 9.32
N GLY A 70 -5.43 -9.73 10.40
CA GLY A 70 -6.89 -9.90 10.34
C GLY A 70 -7.35 -11.35 10.23
N SER A 71 -6.39 -12.28 10.25
CA SER A 71 -6.65 -13.71 10.35
C SER A 71 -5.42 -14.42 10.93
N ARG A 72 -5.59 -15.63 11.42
CA ARG A 72 -4.48 -16.45 11.92
C ARG A 72 -3.42 -16.69 10.85
N ASP A 73 -3.85 -16.89 9.61
CA ASP A 73 -3.00 -17.09 8.43
C ASP A 73 -3.27 -15.94 7.44
N PRO A 74 -2.63 -14.75 7.63
CA PRO A 74 -2.91 -13.59 6.81
C PRO A 74 -2.37 -13.72 5.37
N PHE A 75 -1.45 -14.65 5.13
CA PHE A 75 -0.94 -14.98 3.81
C PHE A 75 -1.58 -16.27 3.28
N VAL A 76 -2.00 -16.26 2.03
CA VAL A 76 -2.52 -17.47 1.39
C VAL A 76 -1.36 -18.33 0.89
N SER A 77 -1.29 -19.58 1.36
CA SER A 77 -0.25 -20.52 0.97
C SER A 77 -0.17 -20.68 -0.55
N ARG A 78 1.04 -20.55 -1.11
CA ARG A 78 1.33 -20.71 -2.54
C ARG A 78 0.50 -19.80 -3.47
N ARG A 79 0.07 -18.65 -2.97
CA ARG A 79 -0.62 -17.61 -3.73
C ARG A 79 -0.07 -16.25 -3.32
N ALA A 80 0.07 -15.36 -4.28
CA ALA A 80 0.44 -13.99 -4.01
C ALA A 80 -0.76 -13.18 -3.50
N MET A 81 -1.22 -13.53 -2.29
CA MET A 81 -2.38 -12.93 -1.64
C MET A 81 -2.14 -12.81 -0.13
N PHE A 82 -2.62 -11.71 0.44
CA PHE A 82 -2.63 -11.49 1.90
C PHE A 82 -3.79 -10.57 2.30
N THR A 83 -4.09 -10.55 3.60
CA THR A 83 -5.09 -9.64 4.19
C THR A 83 -4.41 -8.43 4.82
N LEU A 84 -5.02 -7.27 4.63
CA LEU A 84 -4.55 -5.98 5.11
C LEU A 84 -5.62 -5.35 5.99
N VAL A 85 -5.26 -4.98 7.21
CA VAL A 85 -6.13 -4.37 8.22
C VAL A 85 -5.81 -2.89 8.34
N ASP A 86 -6.83 -2.07 8.56
CA ASP A 86 -6.68 -0.65 8.87
C ASP A 86 -5.85 -0.43 10.13
N ARG A 87 -4.95 0.54 10.11
CA ARG A 87 -4.09 0.86 11.26
C ARG A 87 -4.84 1.39 12.48
N SER A 88 -6.05 1.90 12.29
CA SER A 88 -6.90 2.34 13.41
C SER A 88 -7.44 1.19 14.26
N VAL A 89 -7.45 -0.04 13.71
CA VAL A 89 -7.82 -1.24 14.46
C VAL A 89 -6.61 -1.72 15.26
N PRO A 90 -6.67 -1.75 16.60
CA PRO A 90 -5.54 -2.18 17.41
C PRO A 90 -5.33 -3.68 17.29
N SER A 91 -4.09 -4.10 17.01
CA SER A 91 -3.70 -5.50 17.10
C SER A 91 -3.57 -5.93 18.55
N CYS A 92 -3.44 -7.24 18.81
CA CYS A 92 -3.24 -7.70 20.19
C CYS A 92 -1.94 -7.16 20.82
N THR A 93 -0.89 -6.89 20.01
CA THR A 93 0.34 -6.26 20.53
C THR A 93 0.16 -4.80 20.96
N ASP A 94 -0.86 -4.12 20.46
CA ASP A 94 -1.15 -2.74 20.85
C ASP A 94 -1.92 -2.65 22.18
N ARG A 95 -2.29 -3.82 22.77
CA ARG A 95 -3.02 -3.94 24.02
C ARG A 95 -2.08 -4.36 25.15
N HIS A 96 -2.09 -3.59 26.24
CA HIS A 96 -1.27 -3.90 27.42
C HIS A 96 -1.68 -5.24 28.06
N GLY A 97 -0.70 -6.10 28.34
CA GLY A 97 -0.92 -7.36 29.04
C GLY A 97 -1.49 -8.50 28.18
N ASP A 98 -1.58 -8.31 26.88
CA ASP A 98 -2.01 -9.35 25.96
C ASP A 98 -0.83 -10.29 25.65
N GLY A 99 -0.95 -11.56 26.04
CA GLY A 99 0.01 -12.64 25.76
C GLY A 99 -0.37 -13.46 24.51
N CYS A 100 -1.13 -12.91 23.58
CA CYS A 100 -1.61 -13.60 22.39
C CYS A 100 -0.45 -14.14 21.54
N PRO A 101 -0.39 -15.46 21.26
CA PRO A 101 0.68 -16.04 20.45
C PRO A 101 0.59 -15.67 18.96
N THR A 102 -0.56 -15.19 18.50
CA THR A 102 -0.82 -14.77 17.13
C THR A 102 -1.43 -13.36 17.10
N PRO A 103 -0.69 -12.31 17.52
CA PRO A 103 -1.27 -10.98 17.74
C PRO A 103 -1.79 -10.31 16.47
N TRP A 104 -1.42 -10.82 15.32
CA TRP A 104 -1.87 -10.37 14.00
C TRP A 104 -3.23 -10.91 13.57
N ASP A 105 -3.83 -11.84 14.35
CA ASP A 105 -5.17 -12.38 14.06
C ASP A 105 -6.29 -11.46 14.56
N TYR A 106 -5.94 -10.48 15.42
CA TYR A 106 -6.89 -9.51 15.99
C TYR A 106 -8.02 -10.17 16.76
N CYS A 107 -7.73 -11.30 17.45
CA CYS A 107 -8.74 -12.10 18.18
C CYS A 107 -9.51 -11.32 19.25
N CYS A 108 -8.96 -10.21 19.74
CA CYS A 108 -9.57 -9.31 20.72
C CYS A 108 -10.52 -8.27 20.12
N GLU A 109 -10.61 -8.19 18.79
CA GLU A 109 -11.49 -7.24 18.09
C GLU A 109 -12.85 -7.88 17.78
N PRO A 110 -13.95 -7.11 17.89
CA PRO A 110 -15.23 -7.56 17.38
C PRO A 110 -15.13 -7.89 15.89
N ARG A 111 -15.68 -9.06 15.52
CA ARG A 111 -15.61 -9.54 14.13
C ARG A 111 -16.15 -8.53 13.12
N GLU A 112 -17.19 -7.83 13.46
CA GLU A 112 -17.81 -6.81 12.60
C GLU A 112 -16.85 -5.65 12.34
N ASN A 113 -16.16 -5.17 13.38
CA ASN A 113 -15.15 -4.12 13.25
C ASN A 113 -13.99 -4.57 12.36
N LEU A 114 -13.51 -5.81 12.57
CA LEU A 114 -12.43 -6.35 11.76
C LEU A 114 -12.85 -6.49 10.29
N LEU A 115 -14.03 -7.03 10.01
CA LEU A 115 -14.55 -7.16 8.65
C LEU A 115 -14.74 -5.81 7.96
N ALA A 116 -15.18 -4.77 8.68
CA ALA A 116 -15.34 -3.43 8.13
C ALA A 116 -14.01 -2.74 7.79
N ASN A 117 -12.91 -3.20 8.36
CA ASN A 117 -11.59 -2.60 8.26
C ASN A 117 -10.51 -3.52 7.66
N THR A 118 -10.93 -4.56 6.93
CA THR A 118 -10.00 -5.50 6.28
C THR A 118 -10.30 -5.62 4.79
N VAL A 119 -9.25 -5.64 3.97
CA VAL A 119 -9.30 -5.92 2.53
C VAL A 119 -8.35 -7.06 2.18
N THR A 120 -8.59 -7.70 1.05
CA THR A 120 -7.67 -8.68 0.48
C THR A 120 -6.83 -8.03 -0.59
N ILE A 121 -5.52 -8.21 -0.51
CA ILE A 121 -4.56 -7.82 -1.53
C ILE A 121 -4.18 -9.07 -2.32
N GLN A 122 -4.21 -8.99 -3.64
CA GLN A 122 -3.69 -10.04 -4.51
C GLN A 122 -2.79 -9.45 -5.58
N VAL A 123 -1.80 -10.22 -6.00
CA VAL A 123 -0.92 -9.88 -7.13
C VAL A 123 -1.21 -10.84 -8.26
N LEU A 124 -1.58 -10.30 -9.42
CA LEU A 124 -1.90 -11.10 -10.59
C LEU A 124 -0.62 -11.53 -11.31
N GLY A 125 -0.59 -12.79 -11.74
CA GLY A 125 0.39 -13.29 -12.69
C GLY A 125 0.02 -12.94 -14.13
N ALA A 126 0.84 -13.38 -15.07
CA ALA A 126 0.63 -13.15 -16.50
C ALA A 126 -0.68 -13.76 -17.05
N ASP A 127 -1.25 -14.73 -16.34
CA ASP A 127 -2.51 -15.40 -16.70
C ASP A 127 -3.76 -14.67 -16.15
N GLY A 128 -3.59 -13.50 -15.54
CA GLY A 128 -4.66 -12.72 -14.93
C GLY A 128 -5.26 -13.35 -13.67
N LYS A 129 -4.61 -14.35 -13.09
CA LYS A 129 -5.01 -14.98 -11.82
C LYS A 129 -3.99 -14.66 -10.74
N PRO A 130 -4.35 -14.78 -9.44
CA PRO A 130 -3.37 -14.60 -8.37
C PRO A 130 -2.15 -15.48 -8.60
N ALA A 131 -0.97 -14.87 -8.67
CA ALA A 131 0.28 -15.54 -8.96
C ALA A 131 0.52 -16.69 -7.96
N ARG A 132 1.09 -17.81 -8.46
CA ARG A 132 1.32 -19.03 -7.66
C ARG A 132 2.64 -18.97 -6.89
N VAL A 133 2.86 -17.84 -6.22
CA VAL A 133 4.07 -17.56 -5.42
C VAL A 133 3.61 -17.17 -4.01
N ALA A 134 4.28 -17.70 -2.99
CA ALA A 134 4.06 -17.26 -1.62
C ALA A 134 4.73 -15.90 -1.41
N LEU A 135 4.03 -14.95 -0.79
CA LEU A 135 4.57 -13.63 -0.45
C LEU A 135 5.12 -13.56 0.98
N ALA A 136 4.77 -14.51 1.84
CA ALA A 136 5.28 -14.55 3.20
C ALA A 136 6.81 -14.55 3.21
N ASP A 137 7.40 -13.73 4.11
CA ASP A 137 8.84 -13.55 4.30
C ASP A 137 9.62 -12.95 3.11
N SER A 138 8.95 -12.71 1.96
CA SER A 138 9.55 -11.96 0.84
C SER A 138 9.61 -10.47 1.18
N HIS A 139 10.74 -9.80 0.90
CA HIS A 139 10.89 -8.34 1.07
C HIS A 139 10.42 -7.81 2.44
N ASN A 140 10.63 -8.57 3.53
CA ASN A 140 10.15 -8.26 4.89
C ASN A 140 8.61 -8.26 5.03
N LEU A 141 7.86 -8.83 4.09
CA LEU A 141 6.44 -9.09 4.26
C LEU A 141 6.23 -10.16 5.33
N LYS A 142 5.77 -9.75 6.48
CA LYS A 142 5.48 -10.62 7.63
C LYS A 142 4.20 -10.14 8.34
N PRO A 143 3.58 -10.96 9.18
CA PRO A 143 2.48 -10.51 10.00
C PRO A 143 2.82 -9.24 10.78
N LEU A 144 1.89 -8.32 10.88
CA LEU A 144 2.01 -6.97 11.45
C LEU A 144 2.93 -5.99 10.70
N ALA A 145 3.56 -6.37 9.58
CA ALA A 145 4.27 -5.40 8.75
C ALA A 145 3.31 -4.34 8.23
N GLU A 146 3.74 -3.08 8.28
CA GLU A 146 3.03 -1.96 7.67
C GLU A 146 3.40 -1.85 6.21
N VAL A 147 2.39 -1.78 5.35
CA VAL A 147 2.60 -1.69 3.90
C VAL A 147 1.71 -0.62 3.29
N THR A 148 2.22 -0.01 2.22
CA THR A 148 1.44 0.83 1.31
C THR A 148 1.34 0.12 -0.03
N VAL A 149 0.13 0.00 -0.55
CA VAL A 149 -0.18 -0.75 -1.77
C VAL A 149 -0.78 0.19 -2.79
N THR A 150 -0.28 0.14 -4.03
CA THR A 150 -0.93 0.73 -5.20
C THR A 150 -1.62 -0.37 -5.99
N GLY A 151 -2.83 -0.15 -6.41
CA GLY A 151 -3.56 -1.21 -7.11
C GLY A 151 -4.89 -0.74 -7.66
N LYS A 152 -5.63 -1.70 -8.17
CA LYS A 152 -6.99 -1.51 -8.71
C LYS A 152 -7.98 -2.37 -7.93
N VAL A 153 -9.15 -1.82 -7.63
CA VAL A 153 -10.23 -2.57 -6.99
C VAL A 153 -10.75 -3.63 -7.96
N ALA A 154 -10.47 -4.89 -7.67
CA ALA A 154 -10.97 -6.03 -8.44
C ALA A 154 -12.42 -6.37 -8.07
N SER A 155 -12.75 -6.26 -6.78
CA SER A 155 -14.09 -6.54 -6.25
C SER A 155 -14.42 -5.56 -5.13
N ALA A 156 -15.64 -5.07 -5.09
CA ALA A 156 -16.19 -4.19 -4.08
C ALA A 156 -17.31 -4.89 -3.29
N GLY A 157 -17.76 -4.28 -2.17
CA GLY A 157 -18.82 -4.81 -1.32
C GLY A 157 -18.29 -5.43 -0.02
N ALA A 158 -18.89 -6.53 0.43
CA ALA A 158 -18.53 -7.15 1.71
C ALA A 158 -17.05 -7.60 1.75
N ASN A 159 -16.53 -8.11 0.65
CA ASN A 159 -15.14 -8.50 0.48
C ASN A 159 -14.50 -7.64 -0.60
N VAL A 160 -13.76 -6.62 -0.19
CA VAL A 160 -12.98 -5.80 -1.12
C VAL A 160 -11.68 -6.50 -1.44
N VAL A 161 -11.41 -6.68 -2.73
CA VAL A 161 -10.18 -7.27 -3.26
C VAL A 161 -9.47 -6.23 -4.10
N ILE A 162 -8.16 -6.08 -3.90
CA ILE A 162 -7.31 -5.16 -4.63
C ILE A 162 -6.27 -5.95 -5.44
N ASP A 163 -6.23 -5.71 -6.75
CA ASP A 163 -5.17 -6.17 -7.64
C ASP A 163 -3.98 -5.23 -7.48
N ALA A 164 -2.96 -5.67 -6.74
CA ALA A 164 -1.80 -4.86 -6.46
C ALA A 164 -0.85 -4.79 -7.67
N HIS A 165 -0.41 -3.57 -7.98
CA HIS A 165 0.65 -3.32 -8.98
C HIS A 165 1.95 -2.87 -8.31
N GLY A 166 1.89 -2.39 -7.08
CA GLY A 166 3.05 -1.97 -6.31
C GLY A 166 2.84 -2.14 -4.82
N ILE A 167 3.88 -2.60 -4.13
CA ILE A 167 3.89 -2.80 -2.68
C ILE A 167 5.15 -2.13 -2.11
N PHE A 168 4.95 -1.20 -1.20
CA PHE A 168 5.99 -0.61 -0.37
C PHE A 168 5.87 -1.19 1.03
N VAL A 169 6.97 -1.74 1.57
CA VAL A 169 7.04 -2.24 2.93
C VAL A 169 7.76 -1.21 3.80
N LYS A 170 7.08 -0.71 4.82
CA LYS A 170 7.65 0.24 5.75
C LYS A 170 8.66 -0.46 6.66
N GLN A 171 9.87 0.11 6.73
CA GLN A 171 10.95 -0.39 7.60
C GLN A 171 10.87 0.20 8.99
#